data_a23f4a2741ea08a18f586627c821267d
#
_entry.id   a23f4a2741ea08a18f586627c821267d
#
_cell.length_a   1.000
_cell.length_b   1.000
_cell.length_c   1.000
_cell.angle_alpha   90.00
_cell.angle_beta   90.00
_cell.angle_gamma   90.00
#
_symmetry.space_group_name_H-M   'P 1'
#
loop_
_entity.id
_entity.type
_entity.pdbx_description
1 polymer ?
#
loop_
_entity_poly.entity_id
_entity_poly.type
_entity_poly.pdbx_seq_one_letter_code
_entity_poly.pdbx_strand_id
1 'polypeptide(L)'
;HLSIRRQRQMCIRDSSNEAEWHTFKNNKNNEAFIDRVYIVKVPYCLRVTEEMQIYEKLLRNSSLRDAHCAPDTLHMLAQFSTLTRLKEPENSSIYSKMRVYDGENLKDVDPHAKSMQEYHDMAGVDEGMNGLSTRFAFKILSKVFNYDHSEVAANPVHLIHVLEQRIDQEQFPQERQEQYRRFIKEYLVPRYVEFIGKEIQTAYLESYSEYGQNIFDRYVTYADFWIQDQEFRDPDTGEIFDRQALNEDLEKIEKPAGISNPKDFRNEVVNFVLRARANNHGKNPSWLSYQKLRDVIEKKMFSNTEDLLPVISFNAKGSEDDQRKHNNFVQRMVSRGYTEKQVRLLSEWYLRVRKAQ
;
A
#
# COMPACT_ATOMS: atom_id res chain seq x y z
N HIS A 1 51.38 47.75 25.57
CA HIS A 1 50.88 46.48 25.01
C HIS A 1 49.37 46.39 25.21
N LEU A 2 48.60 46.80 24.23
CA LEU A 2 47.16 46.59 24.15
C LEU A 2 46.90 45.15 23.65
N SER A 3 46.56 44.27 24.59
CA SER A 3 46.08 42.93 24.26
C SER A 3 44.64 43.06 23.77
N ILE A 4 44.42 43.04 22.47
CA ILE A 4 43.10 42.88 21.86
C ILE A 4 42.71 41.43 22.09
N ARG A 5 41.98 41.15 23.18
CA ARG A 5 41.27 39.88 23.32
C ARG A 5 40.15 39.88 22.24
N ARG A 6 40.38 39.17 21.15
CA ARG A 6 39.31 38.78 20.22
C ARG A 6 38.28 37.97 21.04
N GLN A 7 37.19 38.61 21.43
CA GLN A 7 36.03 37.88 21.89
C GLN A 7 35.54 37.05 20.72
N ARG A 8 35.80 35.73 20.80
CA ARG A 8 35.11 34.79 19.90
C ARG A 8 33.64 34.83 20.27
N GLN A 9 32.82 35.42 19.37
CA GLN A 9 31.38 35.28 19.47
C GLN A 9 31.06 33.80 19.21
N MET A 10 30.72 33.07 20.25
CA MET A 10 30.19 31.71 20.12
C MET A 10 28.69 31.80 19.89
N CYS A 11 28.22 31.37 18.71
CA CYS A 11 26.81 31.10 18.49
C CYS A 11 26.46 29.78 19.17
N ILE A 12 25.68 29.84 20.24
CA ILE A 12 25.13 28.66 20.90
C ILE A 12 23.79 28.35 20.27
N ARG A 13 23.61 27.12 19.80
CA ARG A 13 22.31 26.58 19.40
C ARG A 13 21.91 25.54 20.42
N ASP A 14 20.72 25.73 20.96
CA ASP A 14 20.12 24.79 21.91
C ASP A 14 18.71 24.48 21.52
N SER A 15 18.14 23.38 22.01
CA SER A 15 16.76 22.97 21.78
C SER A 15 16.07 22.70 23.10
N SER A 16 14.85 23.17 23.24
CA SER A 16 14.00 23.00 24.38
C SER A 16 12.57 22.68 23.96
N ASN A 17 11.77 22.14 24.86
CA ASN A 17 10.34 22.01 24.63
C ASN A 17 9.61 23.31 25.00
N GLU A 18 8.38 23.45 24.54
CA GLU A 18 7.61 24.68 24.73
C GLU A 18 7.30 24.97 26.21
N ALA A 19 7.06 23.92 27.02
CA ALA A 19 6.80 24.06 28.44
C ALA A 19 8.04 24.58 29.23
N GLU A 20 9.22 24.04 28.91
CA GLU A 20 10.49 24.52 29.50
C GLU A 20 10.79 25.94 29.05
N TRP A 21 10.54 26.28 27.79
CA TRP A 21 10.68 27.64 27.30
C TRP A 21 9.75 28.62 28.02
N HIS A 22 8.48 28.27 28.23
CA HIS A 22 7.53 29.10 28.98
C HIS A 22 8.01 29.29 30.44
N THR A 23 8.51 28.27 31.08
CA THR A 23 9.07 28.35 32.45
C THR A 23 10.29 29.27 32.46
N PHE A 24 11.18 29.15 31.49
CA PHE A 24 12.36 30.00 31.36
C PHE A 24 11.98 31.46 31.13
N LYS A 25 11.01 31.73 30.22
CA LYS A 25 10.54 33.07 29.89
C LYS A 25 9.86 33.77 31.06
N ASN A 26 9.14 33.03 31.90
CA ASN A 26 8.43 33.61 33.05
C ASN A 26 9.34 33.89 34.26
N ASN A 27 10.59 33.48 34.20
CA ASN A 27 11.55 33.77 35.26
C ASN A 27 12.21 35.12 35.01
N LYS A 28 11.97 36.09 35.92
CA LYS A 28 12.48 37.45 35.84
C LYS A 28 14.01 37.54 35.74
N ASN A 29 14.73 36.56 36.27
CA ASN A 29 16.19 36.52 36.21
C ASN A 29 16.74 36.26 34.80
N ASN A 30 15.88 35.85 33.87
CA ASN A 30 16.27 35.49 32.51
C ASN A 30 16.01 36.61 31.47
N GLU A 31 15.50 37.75 31.89
CA GLU A 31 15.13 38.88 31.03
C GLU A 31 16.27 39.30 30.09
N ALA A 32 17.47 39.44 30.64
CA ALA A 32 18.67 39.79 29.87
C ALA A 32 19.10 38.73 28.83
N PHE A 33 18.69 37.47 29.01
CA PHE A 33 18.92 36.41 28.02
C PHE A 33 17.84 36.41 26.91
N ILE A 34 16.59 36.68 27.28
CA ILE A 34 15.46 36.66 26.37
C ILE A 34 15.66 37.64 25.22
N ASP A 35 16.20 38.84 25.55
CA ASP A 35 16.50 39.88 24.55
C ASP A 35 17.61 39.51 23.56
N ARG A 36 18.37 38.46 23.85
CA ARG A 36 19.50 37.98 23.02
C ARG A 36 19.24 36.67 22.32
N VAL A 37 18.10 36.03 22.56
CA VAL A 37 17.75 34.72 22.03
C VAL A 37 16.84 34.87 20.83
N TYR A 38 17.24 34.30 19.71
CA TYR A 38 16.37 34.14 18.56
C TYR A 38 15.68 32.79 18.60
N ILE A 39 14.35 32.78 18.62
CA ILE A 39 13.55 31.57 18.76
C ILE A 39 13.08 31.13 17.40
N VAL A 40 13.34 29.85 17.09
CA VAL A 40 12.81 29.19 15.90
C VAL A 40 11.91 28.04 16.37
N LYS A 41 10.63 28.11 16.04
CA LYS A 41 9.71 26.99 16.24
C LYS A 41 9.97 25.94 15.15
N VAL A 42 10.22 24.71 15.57
CA VAL A 42 10.46 23.58 14.68
C VAL A 42 9.26 22.62 14.78
N PRO A 43 8.43 22.53 13.77
CA PRO A 43 7.29 21.61 13.76
C PRO A 43 7.76 20.16 13.63
N TYR A 44 6.88 19.21 13.97
CA TYR A 44 7.07 17.81 13.60
C TYR A 44 7.06 17.68 12.07
N CYS A 45 7.65 16.59 11.57
CA CYS A 45 7.63 16.28 10.15
C CYS A 45 6.18 16.13 9.65
N LEU A 46 5.87 16.79 8.53
CA LEU A 46 4.54 16.79 7.90
C LEU A 46 4.52 15.97 6.59
N ARG A 47 5.63 15.34 6.25
CA ARG A 47 5.77 14.50 5.05
C ARG A 47 5.88 13.03 5.45
N VAL A 48 5.02 12.21 4.86
CA VAL A 48 4.93 10.78 5.16
C VAL A 48 6.22 10.06 4.83
N THR A 49 6.78 10.33 3.66
CA THR A 49 8.03 9.72 3.19
C THR A 49 9.22 10.04 4.10
N GLU A 50 9.33 11.27 4.58
CA GLU A 50 10.41 11.66 5.49
C GLU A 50 10.23 11.07 6.90
N GLU A 51 9.00 11.05 7.43
CA GLU A 51 8.70 10.43 8.72
C GLU A 51 8.98 8.92 8.69
N MET A 52 8.66 8.25 7.59
CA MET A 52 8.98 6.83 7.39
C MET A 52 10.50 6.58 7.45
N GLN A 53 11.30 7.43 6.78
CA GLN A 53 12.77 7.34 6.84
C GLN A 53 13.32 7.52 8.27
N ILE A 54 12.67 8.36 9.08
CA ILE A 54 13.04 8.50 10.49
C ILE A 54 12.80 7.19 11.24
N TYR A 55 11.64 6.53 11.02
CA TYR A 55 11.35 5.22 11.63
C TYR A 55 12.33 4.14 11.17
N GLU A 56 12.67 4.07 9.91
CA GLU A 56 13.69 3.15 9.40
C GLU A 56 15.04 3.36 10.07
N LYS A 57 15.46 4.63 10.22
CA LYS A 57 16.72 4.98 10.91
C LYS A 57 16.67 4.56 12.39
N LEU A 58 15.55 4.76 13.07
CA LEU A 58 15.39 4.37 14.47
C LEU A 58 15.41 2.84 14.61
N LEU A 59 14.76 2.10 13.71
CA LEU A 59 14.79 0.63 13.68
C LEU A 59 16.20 0.10 13.48
N ARG A 60 16.94 0.61 12.48
CA ARG A 60 18.32 0.19 12.21
C ARG A 60 19.25 0.37 13.41
N ASN A 61 18.98 1.36 14.26
CA ASN A 61 19.77 1.67 15.45
C ASN A 61 19.21 1.04 16.74
N SER A 62 18.23 0.14 16.64
CA SER A 62 17.59 -0.52 17.78
C SER A 62 17.85 -2.03 17.79
N SER A 63 17.43 -2.70 18.84
CA SER A 63 17.43 -4.17 18.94
C SER A 63 16.46 -4.84 17.96
N LEU A 64 15.57 -4.08 17.31
CA LEU A 64 14.59 -4.55 16.36
C LEU A 64 15.07 -4.50 14.89
N ARG A 65 16.35 -4.16 14.65
CA ARG A 65 16.88 -3.96 13.29
C ARG A 65 16.74 -5.20 12.39
N ASP A 66 16.85 -6.38 13.00
CA ASP A 66 16.79 -7.68 12.29
C ASP A 66 15.39 -8.31 12.39
N ALA A 67 14.44 -7.65 13.06
CA ALA A 67 13.07 -8.12 13.18
C ALA A 67 12.28 -7.83 11.91
N HIS A 68 11.40 -8.75 11.54
CA HIS A 68 10.65 -8.68 10.31
C HIS A 68 9.55 -7.61 10.35
N CYS A 69 9.55 -6.73 9.36
CA CYS A 69 8.56 -5.67 9.21
C CYS A 69 7.86 -5.83 7.87
N ALA A 70 6.59 -6.21 7.89
CA ALA A 70 5.80 -6.39 6.66
C ALA A 70 5.70 -5.09 5.87
N PRO A 71 5.64 -5.18 4.54
CA PRO A 71 5.44 -4.02 3.66
C PRO A 71 4.28 -3.15 4.13
N ASP A 72 4.42 -1.84 3.91
CA ASP A 72 3.44 -0.81 4.26
C ASP A 72 3.24 -0.52 5.77
N THR A 73 3.84 -1.28 6.68
CA THR A 73 3.68 -1.05 8.13
C THR A 73 4.21 0.32 8.55
N LEU A 74 5.43 0.66 8.16
CA LEU A 74 6.04 1.96 8.50
C LEU A 74 5.34 3.12 7.80
N HIS A 75 4.94 2.92 6.56
CA HIS A 75 4.21 3.91 5.79
C HIS A 75 2.85 4.23 6.43
N MET A 76 2.08 3.22 6.83
CA MET A 76 0.81 3.41 7.54
C MET A 76 1.00 4.16 8.86
N LEU A 77 2.03 3.83 9.66
CA LEU A 77 2.33 4.55 10.89
C LEU A 77 2.72 6.01 10.62
N ALA A 78 3.51 6.25 9.58
CA ALA A 78 3.90 7.60 9.17
C ALA A 78 2.69 8.42 8.70
N GLN A 79 1.79 7.83 7.91
CA GLN A 79 0.52 8.46 7.53
C GLN A 79 -0.31 8.83 8.77
N PHE A 80 -0.49 7.90 9.70
CA PHE A 80 -1.22 8.18 10.93
C PHE A 80 -0.61 9.34 11.70
N SER A 81 0.70 9.30 11.94
CA SER A 81 1.42 10.35 12.67
C SER A 81 1.27 11.71 12.00
N THR A 82 1.42 11.75 10.68
CA THR A 82 1.28 12.98 9.89
C THR A 82 -0.14 13.53 9.95
N LEU A 83 -1.16 12.67 9.78
CA LEU A 83 -2.57 13.09 9.92
C LEU A 83 -2.86 13.73 11.28
N THR A 84 -2.28 13.22 12.37
CA THR A 84 -2.49 13.79 13.71
C THR A 84 -1.83 15.17 13.90
N ARG A 85 -0.89 15.56 13.03
CA ARG A 85 -0.13 16.81 13.08
C ARG A 85 -0.70 17.89 12.17
N LEU A 86 -1.47 17.48 11.16
CA LEU A 86 -2.10 18.39 10.21
C LEU A 86 -3.37 19.02 10.80
N LYS A 87 -3.59 20.28 10.46
CA LYS A 87 -4.87 20.94 10.67
C LYS A 87 -5.84 20.58 9.55
N GLU A 88 -7.10 20.35 9.90
CA GLU A 88 -8.14 20.08 8.91
C GLU A 88 -8.30 21.30 7.97
N PRO A 89 -8.23 21.10 6.66
CA PRO A 89 -8.41 22.17 5.71
C PRO A 89 -9.90 22.46 5.49
N GLU A 90 -10.23 23.71 5.13
CA GLU A 90 -11.56 24.06 4.68
C GLU A 90 -11.78 23.59 3.23
N ASN A 91 -12.95 23.00 2.97
CA ASN A 91 -13.38 22.56 1.63
C ASN A 91 -12.43 21.55 0.92
N SER A 92 -11.68 20.77 1.68
CA SER A 92 -10.79 19.74 1.16
C SER A 92 -10.59 18.64 2.22
N SER A 93 -10.12 17.47 1.80
CA SER A 93 -9.81 16.37 2.71
C SER A 93 -8.44 16.58 3.36
N ILE A 94 -8.35 16.28 4.66
CA ILE A 94 -7.05 16.23 5.37
C ILE A 94 -6.13 15.17 4.76
N TYR A 95 -6.70 14.10 4.20
CA TYR A 95 -5.95 13.06 3.52
C TYR A 95 -5.34 13.54 2.21
N SER A 96 -6.08 14.33 1.42
CA SER A 96 -5.55 14.98 0.21
C SER A 96 -4.45 15.99 0.55
N LYS A 97 -4.64 16.76 1.63
CA LYS A 97 -3.60 17.67 2.13
C LYS A 97 -2.31 16.92 2.49
N MET A 98 -2.40 15.80 3.20
CA MET A 98 -1.25 14.97 3.55
C MET A 98 -0.50 14.49 2.31
N ARG A 99 -1.21 14.01 1.29
CA ARG A 99 -0.63 13.53 0.03
C ARG A 99 0.06 14.65 -0.75
N VAL A 100 -0.54 15.84 -0.79
CA VAL A 100 0.07 17.02 -1.44
C VAL A 100 1.34 17.44 -0.69
N TYR A 101 1.35 17.41 0.64
CA TYR A 101 2.55 17.70 1.42
C TYR A 101 3.66 16.66 1.19
N ASP A 102 3.30 15.43 0.90
CA ASP A 102 4.24 14.36 0.53
C ASP A 102 4.76 14.47 -0.93
N GLY A 103 4.24 15.44 -1.69
CA GLY A 103 4.68 15.77 -3.04
C GLY A 103 3.82 15.19 -4.16
N GLU A 104 2.66 14.63 -3.85
CA GLU A 104 1.75 14.11 -4.87
C GLU A 104 0.98 15.23 -5.57
N ASN A 105 0.78 15.08 -6.88
CA ASN A 105 -0.10 15.93 -7.67
C ASN A 105 -1.50 15.29 -7.74
N LEU A 106 -2.48 15.92 -7.08
CA LEU A 106 -3.84 15.38 -7.00
C LEU A 106 -4.85 16.09 -7.92
N LYS A 107 -4.41 16.99 -8.80
CA LYS A 107 -5.32 17.79 -9.64
C LYS A 107 -6.31 16.97 -10.46
N ASP A 108 -5.87 15.80 -10.94
CA ASP A 108 -6.69 14.92 -11.77
C ASP A 108 -7.50 13.90 -10.95
N VAL A 109 -7.20 13.75 -9.65
CA VAL A 109 -7.80 12.73 -8.78
C VAL A 109 -8.81 13.34 -7.80
N ASP A 110 -8.49 14.51 -7.25
CA ASP A 110 -9.33 15.23 -6.30
C ASP A 110 -9.46 16.69 -6.72
N PRO A 111 -10.61 17.10 -7.31
CA PRO A 111 -10.85 18.47 -7.73
C PRO A 111 -10.82 19.51 -6.59
N HIS A 112 -10.98 19.06 -5.35
CA HIS A 112 -10.96 19.92 -4.16
C HIS A 112 -9.56 20.02 -3.53
N ALA A 113 -8.59 19.25 -4.02
CA ALA A 113 -7.21 19.34 -3.55
C ALA A 113 -6.60 20.70 -3.94
N LYS A 114 -5.98 21.34 -2.94
CA LYS A 114 -5.29 22.61 -3.11
C LYS A 114 -3.80 22.39 -3.34
N SER A 115 -3.10 23.42 -3.78
CA SER A 115 -1.65 23.40 -3.86
C SER A 115 -1.01 23.38 -2.47
N MET A 116 0.25 22.93 -2.39
CA MET A 116 1.00 22.93 -1.13
C MET A 116 1.07 24.31 -0.49
N GLN A 117 1.25 25.36 -1.30
CA GLN A 117 1.34 26.73 -0.83
C GLN A 117 0.01 27.20 -0.22
N GLU A 118 -1.11 26.94 -0.89
CA GLU A 118 -2.43 27.29 -0.37
C GLU A 118 -2.74 26.60 0.95
N TYR A 119 -2.42 25.30 1.07
CA TYR A 119 -2.58 24.56 2.33
C TYR A 119 -1.72 25.14 3.45
N HIS A 120 -0.49 25.54 3.14
CA HIS A 120 0.43 26.12 4.11
C HIS A 120 -0.06 27.49 4.59
N ASP A 121 -0.51 28.34 3.67
CA ASP A 121 -1.01 29.69 3.98
C ASP A 121 -2.28 29.62 4.86
N MET A 122 -3.16 28.65 4.61
CA MET A 122 -4.38 28.44 5.39
C MET A 122 -4.10 27.86 6.79
N ALA A 123 -3.11 27.01 6.92
CA ALA A 123 -2.80 26.33 8.19
C ALA A 123 -2.09 27.26 9.19
N GLY A 124 -1.33 28.24 8.70
CA GLY A 124 -0.56 29.18 9.50
C GLY A 124 0.67 28.55 10.18
N VAL A 125 1.35 29.37 10.97
CA VAL A 125 2.68 29.05 11.56
C VAL A 125 2.69 27.95 12.63
N ASP A 126 1.55 27.55 13.14
CA ASP A 126 1.44 26.58 14.23
C ASP A 126 1.13 25.16 13.74
N GLU A 127 1.09 24.93 12.41
CA GLU A 127 0.90 23.59 11.86
C GLU A 127 2.10 22.69 12.19
N GLY A 128 1.80 21.46 12.60
CA GLY A 128 2.84 20.52 13.02
C GLY A 128 3.40 20.74 14.42
N MET A 129 2.92 21.74 15.16
CA MET A 129 3.35 21.94 16.55
C MET A 129 2.63 21.00 17.54
N ASN A 130 1.55 20.39 17.11
CA ASN A 130 0.74 19.43 17.87
C ASN A 130 0.68 18.08 17.15
N GLY A 131 0.07 17.08 17.82
CA GLY A 131 -0.06 15.73 17.28
C GLY A 131 0.91 14.74 17.91
N LEU A 132 1.00 13.55 17.33
CA LEU A 132 1.85 12.50 17.86
C LEU A 132 3.32 12.77 17.56
N SER A 133 4.15 12.73 18.62
CA SER A 133 5.59 12.84 18.47
C SER A 133 6.17 11.58 17.81
N THR A 134 7.28 11.74 17.09
CA THR A 134 8.04 10.61 16.51
C THR A 134 8.46 9.58 17.58
N ARG A 135 8.79 10.03 18.80
CA ARG A 135 9.11 9.13 19.92
C ARG A 135 7.90 8.29 20.35
N PHE A 136 6.72 8.89 20.38
CA PHE A 136 5.49 8.18 20.72
C PHE A 136 5.13 7.16 19.61
N ALA A 137 5.26 7.54 18.36
CA ALA A 137 5.05 6.64 17.22
C ALA A 137 6.04 5.45 17.27
N PHE A 138 7.29 5.67 17.64
CA PHE A 138 8.26 4.59 17.79
C PHE A 138 7.93 3.65 18.97
N LYS A 139 7.35 4.17 20.06
CA LYS A 139 6.82 3.32 21.15
C LYS A 139 5.65 2.44 20.67
N ILE A 140 4.77 2.98 19.82
CA ILE A 140 3.72 2.19 19.17
C ILE A 140 4.35 1.08 18.34
N LEU A 141 5.29 1.43 17.46
CA LEU A 141 5.98 0.47 16.59
C LEU A 141 6.65 -0.65 17.38
N SER A 142 7.35 -0.33 18.48
CA SER A 142 7.95 -1.32 19.38
C SER A 142 6.90 -2.28 19.96
N LYS A 143 5.70 -1.81 20.27
CA LYS A 143 4.60 -2.68 20.72
C LYS A 143 4.04 -3.54 19.61
N VAL A 144 3.98 -3.03 18.38
CA VAL A 144 3.55 -3.80 17.22
C VAL A 144 4.47 -4.98 16.97
N PHE A 145 5.79 -4.79 17.06
CA PHE A 145 6.76 -5.89 16.93
C PHE A 145 6.59 -6.99 17.99
N ASN A 146 6.12 -6.63 19.16
CA ASN A 146 5.93 -7.54 20.30
C ASN A 146 4.44 -7.88 20.54
N TYR A 147 3.58 -7.61 19.57
CA TYR A 147 2.14 -7.87 19.70
C TYR A 147 1.82 -9.37 19.70
N ASP A 148 2.44 -10.12 18.81
CA ASP A 148 2.39 -11.57 18.79
C ASP A 148 3.57 -12.14 19.61
N HIS A 149 3.28 -12.82 20.70
CA HIS A 149 4.30 -13.41 21.57
C HIS A 149 5.07 -14.58 20.90
N SER A 150 4.57 -15.08 19.79
CA SER A 150 5.18 -16.21 19.07
C SER A 150 6.17 -15.79 17.98
N GLU A 151 6.17 -14.50 17.59
CA GLU A 151 7.06 -13.96 16.56
C GLU A 151 7.29 -12.47 16.76
N VAL A 152 8.54 -12.05 16.83
CA VAL A 152 8.90 -10.62 16.87
C VAL A 152 8.85 -10.07 15.46
N ALA A 153 7.66 -9.59 15.07
CA ALA A 153 7.42 -9.09 13.72
C ALA A 153 6.31 -8.02 13.72
N ALA A 154 6.44 -7.03 12.86
CA ALA A 154 5.46 -5.97 12.70
C ALA A 154 4.65 -6.15 11.40
N ASN A 155 3.37 -5.84 11.46
CA ASN A 155 2.48 -5.80 10.30
C ASN A 155 1.37 -4.76 10.48
N PRO A 156 0.71 -4.31 9.40
CA PRO A 156 -0.32 -3.27 9.47
C PRO A 156 -1.57 -3.65 10.27
N VAL A 157 -1.96 -4.92 10.32
CA VAL A 157 -3.13 -5.36 11.10
C VAL A 157 -2.85 -5.24 12.60
N HIS A 158 -1.69 -5.69 13.06
CA HIS A 158 -1.26 -5.48 14.45
C HIS A 158 -1.08 -3.99 14.76
N LEU A 159 -0.60 -3.20 13.78
CA LEU A 159 -0.50 -1.76 13.95
C LEU A 159 -1.86 -1.11 14.20
N ILE A 160 -2.89 -1.46 13.41
CA ILE A 160 -4.25 -0.96 13.60
C ILE A 160 -4.74 -1.27 15.03
N HIS A 161 -4.61 -2.52 15.48
CA HIS A 161 -5.03 -2.92 16.83
C HIS A 161 -4.27 -2.17 17.93
N VAL A 162 -2.95 -2.01 17.80
CA VAL A 162 -2.15 -1.28 18.79
C VAL A 162 -2.51 0.20 18.80
N LEU A 163 -2.80 0.81 17.64
CA LEU A 163 -3.26 2.20 17.56
C LEU A 163 -4.60 2.38 18.26
N GLU A 164 -5.59 1.53 18.01
CA GLU A 164 -6.90 1.57 18.68
C GLU A 164 -6.77 1.43 20.19
N GLN A 165 -6.01 0.42 20.66
CA GLN A 165 -5.74 0.24 22.09
C GLN A 165 -5.06 1.45 22.73
N ARG A 166 -4.14 2.10 22.00
CA ARG A 166 -3.43 3.27 22.51
C ARG A 166 -4.30 4.51 22.59
N ILE A 167 -5.19 4.71 21.61
CA ILE A 167 -6.16 5.80 21.64
C ILE A 167 -7.06 5.68 22.90
N ASP A 168 -7.41 4.45 23.31
CA ASP A 168 -8.24 4.20 24.49
C ASP A 168 -7.46 4.37 25.81
N GLN A 169 -6.18 4.01 25.83
CA GLN A 169 -5.34 4.03 27.01
C GLN A 169 -4.76 5.41 27.36
N GLU A 170 -4.52 6.24 26.34
CA GLU A 170 -3.98 7.58 26.52
C GLU A 170 -5.09 8.57 26.89
N GLN A 171 -4.76 9.51 27.76
CA GLN A 171 -5.71 10.55 28.21
C GLN A 171 -5.89 11.66 27.15
N PHE A 172 -6.17 11.28 25.92
CA PHE A 172 -6.52 12.27 24.92
C PHE A 172 -7.93 12.85 25.16
N PRO A 173 -8.15 14.14 24.86
CA PRO A 173 -9.51 14.67 24.80
C PRO A 173 -10.42 13.83 23.87
N GLN A 174 -11.69 13.68 24.23
CA GLN A 174 -12.62 12.82 23.49
C GLN A 174 -12.69 13.16 21.99
N GLU A 175 -12.70 14.45 21.66
CA GLU A 175 -12.70 14.93 20.27
C GLU A 175 -11.50 14.40 19.48
N ARG A 176 -10.29 14.39 20.10
CA ARG A 176 -9.09 13.84 19.46
C ARG A 176 -9.15 12.32 19.33
N GLN A 177 -9.70 11.62 20.30
CA GLN A 177 -9.88 10.18 20.20
C GLN A 177 -10.79 9.82 19.04
N GLU A 178 -11.90 10.53 18.89
CA GLU A 178 -12.84 10.33 17.77
C GLU A 178 -12.20 10.66 16.42
N GLN A 179 -11.42 11.75 16.35
CA GLN A 179 -10.67 12.13 15.16
C GLN A 179 -9.65 11.05 14.77
N TYR A 180 -8.90 10.51 15.71
CA TYR A 180 -7.89 9.49 15.45
C TYR A 180 -8.52 8.16 15.00
N ARG A 181 -9.63 7.75 15.61
CA ARG A 181 -10.42 6.57 15.16
C ARG A 181 -10.97 6.80 13.75
N ARG A 182 -11.43 8.00 13.43
CA ARG A 182 -11.86 8.38 12.09
C ARG A 182 -10.71 8.20 11.08
N PHE A 183 -9.50 8.66 11.38
CA PHE A 183 -8.34 8.49 10.50
C PHE A 183 -8.03 7.01 10.23
N ILE A 184 -8.10 6.17 11.24
CA ILE A 184 -7.89 4.72 11.07
C ILE A 184 -8.97 4.15 10.15
N LYS A 185 -10.24 4.43 10.43
CA LYS A 185 -11.39 3.82 9.76
C LYS A 185 -11.59 4.32 8.33
N GLU A 186 -11.44 5.63 8.10
CA GLU A 186 -11.78 6.26 6.82
C GLU A 186 -10.60 6.31 5.84
N TYR A 187 -9.36 6.35 6.34
CA TYR A 187 -8.19 6.52 5.47
C TYR A 187 -7.23 5.32 5.52
N LEU A 188 -6.79 4.88 6.70
CA LEU A 188 -5.75 3.85 6.78
C LEU A 188 -6.26 2.48 6.38
N VAL A 189 -7.40 2.04 6.93
CA VAL A 189 -7.97 0.71 6.64
C VAL A 189 -8.34 0.57 5.16
N PRO A 190 -9.11 1.48 4.53
CA PRO A 190 -9.46 1.34 3.12
C PRO A 190 -8.24 1.34 2.20
N ARG A 191 -7.28 2.22 2.47
CA ARG A 191 -6.03 2.27 1.71
C ARG A 191 -5.23 0.97 1.84
N TYR A 192 -5.15 0.41 3.05
CA TYR A 192 -4.43 -0.85 3.25
C TYR A 192 -5.16 -2.04 2.62
N VAL A 193 -6.48 -2.05 2.63
CA VAL A 193 -7.26 -3.07 1.89
C VAL A 193 -6.92 -3.04 0.40
N GLU A 194 -6.82 -1.85 -0.18
CA GLU A 194 -6.41 -1.70 -1.59
C GLU A 194 -4.97 -2.20 -1.81
N PHE A 195 -4.04 -1.80 -0.94
CA PHE A 195 -2.64 -2.20 -1.03
C PHE A 195 -2.47 -3.72 -0.91
N ILE A 196 -2.98 -4.33 0.17
CA ILE A 196 -2.83 -5.78 0.37
C ILE A 196 -3.62 -6.58 -0.68
N GLY A 197 -4.74 -6.05 -1.16
CA GLY A 197 -5.47 -6.65 -2.27
C GLY A 197 -4.63 -6.75 -3.55
N LYS A 198 -3.89 -5.69 -3.90
CA LYS A 198 -2.95 -5.70 -5.03
C LYS A 198 -1.78 -6.66 -4.81
N GLU A 199 -1.23 -6.71 -3.59
CA GLU A 199 -0.16 -7.64 -3.22
C GLU A 199 -0.60 -9.11 -3.38
N ILE A 200 -1.76 -9.46 -2.81
CA ILE A 200 -2.37 -10.79 -2.91
C ILE A 200 -2.65 -11.12 -4.38
N GLN A 201 -3.22 -10.19 -5.13
CA GLN A 201 -3.53 -10.36 -6.55
C GLN A 201 -2.26 -10.64 -7.36
N THR A 202 -1.21 -9.86 -7.14
CA THR A 202 0.05 -10.03 -7.86
C THR A 202 0.71 -11.37 -7.53
N ALA A 203 0.77 -11.73 -6.24
CA ALA A 203 1.34 -13.01 -5.81
C ALA A 203 0.54 -14.21 -6.36
N TYR A 204 -0.79 -14.09 -6.44
CA TYR A 204 -1.65 -15.09 -7.06
C TYR A 204 -1.33 -15.25 -8.55
N LEU A 205 -1.29 -14.16 -9.32
CA LEU A 205 -0.97 -14.20 -10.74
C LEU A 205 0.41 -14.80 -11.02
N GLU A 206 1.41 -14.45 -10.22
CA GLU A 206 2.76 -15.02 -10.30
C GLU A 206 2.76 -16.53 -10.01
N SER A 207 1.92 -16.97 -9.08
CA SER A 207 1.78 -18.39 -8.73
C SER A 207 1.06 -19.20 -9.80
N TYR A 208 0.22 -18.56 -10.59
CA TYR A 208 -0.59 -19.15 -11.65
C TYR A 208 -0.13 -18.76 -13.06
N SER A 209 1.14 -18.40 -13.22
CA SER A 209 1.68 -17.97 -14.52
C SER A 209 1.48 -19.04 -15.62
N GLU A 210 1.63 -20.33 -15.29
CA GLU A 210 1.35 -21.43 -16.23
C GLU A 210 -0.13 -21.50 -16.61
N TYR A 211 -1.03 -21.32 -15.65
CA TYR A 211 -2.47 -21.29 -15.92
C TYR A 211 -2.87 -20.10 -16.78
N GLY A 212 -2.31 -18.93 -16.50
CA GLY A 212 -2.49 -17.75 -17.33
C GLY A 212 -1.99 -17.97 -18.76
N GLN A 213 -0.83 -18.64 -18.93
CA GLN A 213 -0.31 -19.01 -20.25
C GLN A 213 -1.23 -20.00 -20.97
N ASN A 214 -1.77 -20.99 -20.28
CA ASN A 214 -2.71 -21.97 -20.86
C ASN A 214 -4.02 -21.28 -21.33
N ILE A 215 -4.57 -20.33 -20.55
CA ILE A 215 -5.73 -19.55 -20.98
C ILE A 215 -5.37 -18.72 -22.22
N PHE A 216 -4.19 -18.08 -22.22
CA PHE A 216 -3.71 -17.28 -23.34
C PHE A 216 -3.58 -18.12 -24.61
N ASP A 217 -2.91 -19.27 -24.52
CA ASP A 217 -2.65 -20.13 -25.68
C ASP A 217 -3.95 -20.68 -26.25
N ARG A 218 -4.89 -21.10 -25.38
CA ARG A 218 -6.22 -21.56 -25.78
C ARG A 218 -7.02 -20.43 -26.41
N TYR A 219 -7.04 -19.25 -25.80
CA TYR A 219 -7.74 -18.09 -26.33
C TYR A 219 -7.25 -17.72 -27.73
N VAL A 220 -5.94 -17.64 -27.93
CA VAL A 220 -5.34 -17.32 -29.22
C VAL A 220 -5.69 -18.34 -30.27
N THR A 221 -5.62 -19.63 -29.93
CA THR A 221 -5.97 -20.72 -30.83
C THR A 221 -7.44 -20.64 -31.23
N TYR A 222 -8.34 -20.54 -30.28
CA TYR A 222 -9.78 -20.48 -30.54
C TYR A 222 -10.17 -19.21 -31.32
N ALA A 223 -9.57 -18.05 -31.01
CA ALA A 223 -9.80 -16.82 -31.73
C ALA A 223 -9.34 -16.91 -33.20
N ASP A 224 -8.18 -17.53 -33.45
CA ASP A 224 -7.64 -17.72 -34.79
C ASP A 224 -8.58 -18.60 -35.67
N PHE A 225 -9.00 -19.77 -35.18
CA PHE A 225 -9.94 -20.65 -35.86
C PHE A 225 -11.30 -19.98 -36.06
N TRP A 226 -11.80 -19.24 -35.05
CA TRP A 226 -13.06 -18.51 -35.18
C TRP A 226 -13.01 -17.40 -36.22
N ILE A 227 -11.89 -16.68 -36.36
CA ILE A 227 -11.71 -15.63 -37.39
C ILE A 227 -11.65 -16.24 -38.78
N GLN A 228 -10.99 -17.39 -38.92
CA GLN A 228 -10.86 -18.09 -40.21
C GLN A 228 -12.10 -18.88 -40.61
N ASP A 229 -13.14 -18.89 -39.78
CA ASP A 229 -14.37 -19.67 -39.98
C ASP A 229 -14.10 -21.17 -40.12
N GLN A 230 -13.18 -21.70 -39.34
CA GLN A 230 -12.75 -23.11 -39.34
C GLN A 230 -13.12 -23.80 -38.02
N GLU A 231 -13.37 -25.10 -38.08
CA GLU A 231 -13.55 -25.94 -36.91
C GLU A 231 -12.19 -26.26 -36.28
N PHE A 232 -12.11 -26.23 -34.94
CA PHE A 232 -10.94 -26.65 -34.20
C PHE A 232 -11.13 -28.08 -33.70
N ARG A 233 -10.17 -28.94 -33.98
CA ARG A 233 -10.13 -30.28 -33.42
C ARG A 233 -9.04 -30.33 -32.35
N ASP A 234 -9.45 -30.61 -31.11
CA ASP A 234 -8.53 -30.75 -29.98
C ASP A 234 -7.60 -31.96 -30.23
N PRO A 235 -6.28 -31.77 -30.23
CA PRO A 235 -5.31 -32.84 -30.51
C PRO A 235 -5.28 -33.90 -29.41
N ASP A 236 -5.63 -33.55 -28.17
CA ASP A 236 -5.52 -34.43 -27.02
C ASP A 236 -6.81 -35.24 -26.79
N THR A 237 -7.97 -34.60 -26.92
CA THR A 237 -9.28 -35.23 -26.70
C THR A 237 -9.95 -35.70 -27.97
N GLY A 238 -9.57 -35.17 -29.14
CA GLY A 238 -10.19 -35.41 -30.41
C GLY A 238 -11.57 -34.75 -30.61
N GLU A 239 -11.99 -33.93 -29.62
CA GLU A 239 -13.25 -33.18 -29.65
C GLU A 239 -13.23 -32.10 -30.75
N ILE A 240 -14.37 -31.90 -31.41
CA ILE A 240 -14.50 -30.90 -32.47
C ILE A 240 -15.30 -29.72 -31.95
N PHE A 241 -14.73 -28.55 -32.02
CA PHE A 241 -15.37 -27.29 -31.70
C PHE A 241 -15.73 -26.54 -32.95
N ASP A 242 -17.02 -26.40 -33.20
CA ASP A 242 -17.54 -25.56 -34.27
C ASP A 242 -17.45 -24.06 -33.91
N ARG A 243 -17.79 -23.20 -34.84
CA ARG A 243 -17.70 -21.74 -34.63
C ARG A 243 -18.54 -21.25 -33.46
N GLN A 244 -19.69 -21.88 -33.19
CA GLN A 244 -20.56 -21.50 -32.08
C GLN A 244 -19.91 -21.91 -30.74
N ALA A 245 -19.41 -23.12 -30.61
CA ALA A 245 -18.71 -23.60 -29.44
C ALA A 245 -17.46 -22.78 -29.16
N LEU A 246 -16.68 -22.45 -30.18
CA LEU A 246 -15.52 -21.55 -30.05
C LEU A 246 -15.95 -20.17 -29.56
N ASN A 247 -17.06 -19.61 -30.07
CA ASN A 247 -17.55 -18.31 -29.62
C ASN A 247 -17.97 -18.34 -28.14
N GLU A 248 -18.67 -19.38 -27.70
CA GLU A 248 -19.13 -19.54 -26.32
C GLU A 248 -17.93 -19.60 -25.34
N ASP A 249 -16.87 -20.30 -25.70
CA ASP A 249 -15.67 -20.41 -24.87
C ASP A 249 -14.87 -19.10 -24.83
N LEU A 250 -14.76 -18.40 -25.94
CA LEU A 250 -14.12 -17.07 -25.97
C LEU A 250 -14.91 -16.05 -25.15
N GLU A 251 -16.23 -16.07 -25.23
CA GLU A 251 -17.11 -15.18 -24.46
C GLU A 251 -17.00 -15.41 -22.94
N LYS A 252 -16.73 -16.64 -22.48
CA LYS A 252 -16.48 -16.92 -21.05
C LYS A 252 -15.25 -16.18 -20.51
N ILE A 253 -14.32 -15.81 -21.38
CA ILE A 253 -13.12 -15.05 -21.05
C ILE A 253 -13.37 -13.54 -21.24
N GLU A 254 -14.09 -13.16 -22.29
CA GLU A 254 -14.32 -11.77 -22.70
C GLU A 254 -15.39 -11.05 -21.87
N LYS A 255 -16.48 -11.74 -21.50
CA LYS A 255 -17.61 -11.15 -20.74
C LYS A 255 -17.22 -10.56 -19.39
N PRO A 256 -16.40 -11.25 -18.55
CA PRO A 256 -15.95 -10.67 -17.29
C PRO A 256 -15.14 -9.39 -17.45
N ALA A 257 -14.50 -9.23 -18.61
CA ALA A 257 -13.70 -8.05 -18.93
C ALA A 257 -14.50 -6.89 -19.49
N GLY A 258 -15.76 -7.13 -19.90
CA GLY A 258 -16.63 -6.11 -20.48
C GLY A 258 -16.23 -5.71 -21.91
N ILE A 259 -15.74 -6.65 -22.72
CA ILE A 259 -15.35 -6.38 -24.11
C ILE A 259 -16.61 -6.06 -24.93
N SER A 260 -16.69 -4.83 -25.42
CA SER A 260 -17.85 -4.33 -26.18
C SER A 260 -17.85 -4.77 -27.64
N ASN A 261 -16.68 -5.00 -28.24
CA ASN A 261 -16.54 -5.47 -29.63
C ASN A 261 -15.61 -6.70 -29.68
N PRO A 262 -16.14 -7.90 -29.45
CA PRO A 262 -15.35 -9.14 -29.45
C PRO A 262 -14.60 -9.41 -30.75
N LYS A 263 -15.24 -9.13 -31.90
CA LYS A 263 -14.65 -9.39 -33.21
C LYS A 263 -13.36 -8.59 -33.44
N ASP A 264 -13.38 -7.30 -33.17
CA ASP A 264 -12.20 -6.44 -33.34
C ASP A 264 -11.13 -6.80 -32.32
N PHE A 265 -11.51 -7.09 -31.07
CA PHE A 265 -10.59 -7.51 -30.03
C PHE A 265 -9.87 -8.82 -30.41
N ARG A 266 -10.60 -9.85 -30.89
CA ARG A 266 -10.03 -11.12 -31.35
C ARG A 266 -9.03 -10.92 -32.48
N ASN A 267 -9.41 -10.12 -33.51
CA ASN A 267 -8.52 -9.77 -34.61
C ASN A 267 -7.24 -9.07 -34.15
N GLU A 268 -7.34 -8.13 -33.21
CA GLU A 268 -6.20 -7.40 -32.69
C GLU A 268 -5.25 -8.35 -31.95
N VAL A 269 -5.77 -9.23 -31.10
CA VAL A 269 -5.00 -10.22 -30.35
C VAL A 269 -4.27 -11.18 -31.28
N VAL A 270 -4.99 -11.78 -32.24
CA VAL A 270 -4.38 -12.74 -33.17
C VAL A 270 -3.30 -12.09 -34.01
N ASN A 271 -3.53 -10.87 -34.53
CA ASN A 271 -2.53 -10.14 -35.28
C ASN A 271 -1.27 -9.82 -34.46
N PHE A 272 -1.44 -9.45 -33.16
CA PHE A 272 -0.32 -9.25 -32.25
C PHE A 272 0.50 -10.53 -32.09
N VAL A 273 -0.18 -11.65 -31.80
CA VAL A 273 0.48 -12.94 -31.55
C VAL A 273 1.18 -13.47 -32.80
N LEU A 274 0.57 -13.34 -33.99
CA LEU A 274 1.21 -13.75 -35.23
C LEU A 274 2.53 -12.99 -35.50
N ARG A 275 2.54 -11.67 -35.26
CA ARG A 275 3.76 -10.86 -35.35
C ARG A 275 4.81 -11.28 -34.29
N ALA A 276 4.38 -11.56 -33.08
CA ALA A 276 5.28 -12.00 -32.02
C ALA A 276 5.86 -13.40 -32.30
N ARG A 277 5.07 -14.34 -32.83
CA ARG A 277 5.54 -15.67 -33.27
C ARG A 277 6.62 -15.57 -34.36
N ALA A 278 6.44 -14.66 -35.30
CA ALA A 278 7.44 -14.44 -36.37
C ALA A 278 8.81 -14.05 -35.81
N ASN A 279 8.83 -13.32 -34.69
CA ASN A 279 10.06 -12.89 -34.01
C ASN A 279 10.56 -13.90 -32.96
N ASN A 280 9.77 -14.92 -32.59
CA ASN A 280 10.06 -15.85 -31.49
C ASN A 280 10.07 -17.33 -31.93
N HIS A 281 10.63 -17.61 -33.10
CA HIS A 281 10.76 -18.96 -33.64
C HIS A 281 9.46 -19.79 -33.65
N GLY A 282 8.31 -19.14 -33.88
CA GLY A 282 7.00 -19.79 -33.97
C GLY A 282 6.32 -20.08 -32.63
N LYS A 283 6.96 -19.73 -31.50
CA LYS A 283 6.36 -19.92 -30.17
C LYS A 283 5.48 -18.72 -29.78
N ASN A 284 4.41 -19.01 -29.04
CA ASN A 284 3.61 -17.95 -28.44
C ASN A 284 4.45 -17.07 -27.52
N PRO A 285 4.18 -15.76 -27.50
CA PRO A 285 4.75 -14.88 -26.51
C PRO A 285 4.18 -15.19 -25.10
N SER A 286 4.83 -14.69 -24.06
CA SER A 286 4.29 -14.75 -22.70
C SER A 286 2.93 -14.03 -22.65
N TRP A 287 1.99 -14.57 -21.90
CA TRP A 287 0.67 -13.97 -21.70
C TRP A 287 0.73 -12.57 -21.08
N LEU A 288 1.84 -12.23 -20.40
CA LEU A 288 2.11 -10.91 -19.84
C LEU A 288 2.53 -9.86 -20.86
N SER A 289 2.89 -10.27 -22.08
CA SER A 289 3.47 -9.38 -23.10
C SER A 289 2.47 -8.49 -23.83
N TYR A 290 1.19 -8.84 -23.81
CA TYR A 290 0.13 -8.07 -24.45
C TYR A 290 -0.89 -7.55 -23.42
N GLN A 291 -0.76 -6.28 -23.07
CA GLN A 291 -1.50 -5.65 -21.97
C GLN A 291 -3.00 -5.85 -22.03
N LYS A 292 -3.62 -5.65 -23.22
CA LYS A 292 -5.08 -5.77 -23.35
C LYS A 292 -5.60 -7.17 -23.05
N LEU A 293 -4.95 -8.21 -23.57
CA LEU A 293 -5.36 -9.60 -23.31
C LEU A 293 -4.98 -10.03 -21.89
N ARG A 294 -3.84 -9.55 -21.39
CA ARG A 294 -3.46 -9.73 -20.00
C ARG A 294 -4.56 -9.24 -19.05
N ASP A 295 -5.04 -8.00 -19.24
CA ASP A 295 -6.10 -7.41 -18.41
C ASP A 295 -7.40 -8.24 -18.46
N VAL A 296 -7.72 -8.82 -19.62
CA VAL A 296 -8.88 -9.70 -19.81
C VAL A 296 -8.68 -11.02 -19.07
N ILE A 297 -7.53 -11.63 -19.18
CA ILE A 297 -7.18 -12.89 -18.48
C ILE A 297 -7.18 -12.65 -16.97
N GLU A 298 -6.57 -11.57 -16.50
CA GLU A 298 -6.57 -11.19 -15.09
C GLU A 298 -8.00 -11.03 -14.55
N LYS A 299 -8.86 -10.28 -15.26
CA LYS A 299 -10.27 -10.14 -14.87
C LYS A 299 -11.01 -11.48 -14.85
N LYS A 300 -10.73 -12.36 -15.82
CA LYS A 300 -11.29 -13.73 -15.81
C LYS A 300 -10.82 -14.54 -14.62
N MET A 301 -9.53 -14.49 -14.28
CA MET A 301 -8.96 -15.19 -13.12
C MET A 301 -9.52 -14.68 -11.80
N PHE A 302 -9.92 -13.38 -11.73
CA PHE A 302 -10.49 -12.76 -10.53
C PHE A 302 -12.02 -12.61 -10.56
N SER A 303 -12.69 -13.05 -11.61
CA SER A 303 -14.17 -12.94 -11.73
C SER A 303 -14.91 -13.73 -10.64
N ASN A 304 -14.31 -14.80 -10.13
CA ASN A 304 -14.85 -15.59 -9.03
C ASN A 304 -13.97 -15.45 -7.80
N THR A 305 -14.42 -14.67 -6.81
CA THR A 305 -13.75 -14.59 -5.49
C THR A 305 -13.69 -15.95 -4.81
N GLU A 306 -14.60 -16.87 -5.15
CA GLU A 306 -14.64 -18.24 -4.64
C GLU A 306 -13.44 -19.06 -5.11
N ASP A 307 -12.90 -18.82 -6.30
CA ASP A 307 -11.72 -19.49 -6.83
C ASP A 307 -10.42 -19.06 -6.12
N LEU A 308 -10.42 -17.86 -5.51
CA LEU A 308 -9.30 -17.35 -4.71
C LEU A 308 -9.26 -17.93 -3.30
N LEU A 309 -10.43 -18.28 -2.74
CA LEU A 309 -10.54 -18.74 -1.36
C LEU A 309 -9.67 -19.97 -1.04
N PRO A 310 -9.63 -21.02 -1.87
CA PRO A 310 -8.81 -22.20 -1.59
C PRO A 310 -7.30 -21.91 -1.58
N VAL A 311 -6.87 -20.90 -2.32
CA VAL A 311 -5.47 -20.51 -2.46
C VAL A 311 -5.03 -19.56 -1.36
N ILE A 312 -5.88 -18.59 -1.03
CA ILE A 312 -5.60 -17.56 -0.01
C ILE A 312 -5.82 -18.13 1.40
N SER A 313 -6.83 -18.99 1.59
CA SER A 313 -7.09 -19.64 2.89
C SER A 313 -6.51 -21.05 2.91
N PHE A 314 -5.67 -21.33 3.92
CA PHE A 314 -5.16 -22.68 4.12
C PHE A 314 -6.29 -23.65 4.44
N ASN A 315 -6.48 -24.66 3.61
CA ASN A 315 -7.40 -25.76 3.86
C ASN A 315 -6.62 -27.09 3.97
N ALA A 316 -6.41 -27.57 5.19
CA ALA A 316 -5.71 -28.84 5.43
C ALA A 316 -6.42 -30.06 4.82
N LYS A 317 -7.71 -29.92 4.44
CA LYS A 317 -8.51 -30.98 3.80
C LYS A 317 -8.67 -30.77 2.28
N GLY A 318 -8.00 -29.76 1.73
CA GLY A 318 -7.99 -29.46 0.29
C GLY A 318 -7.26 -30.55 -0.51
N SER A 319 -7.48 -30.58 -1.84
CA SER A 319 -6.75 -31.46 -2.74
C SER A 319 -5.24 -31.19 -2.68
N GLU A 320 -4.42 -32.16 -3.09
CA GLU A 320 -2.96 -31.98 -3.18
C GLU A 320 -2.60 -30.79 -4.10
N ASP A 321 -3.39 -30.57 -5.15
CA ASP A 321 -3.23 -29.43 -6.06
C ASP A 321 -3.53 -28.10 -5.36
N ASP A 322 -4.57 -28.03 -4.54
CA ASP A 322 -4.90 -26.82 -3.76
C ASP A 322 -3.81 -26.50 -2.73
N GLN A 323 -3.27 -27.53 -2.08
CA GLN A 323 -2.17 -27.36 -1.13
C GLN A 323 -0.89 -26.86 -1.84
N ARG A 324 -0.57 -27.43 -3.01
CA ARG A 324 0.57 -26.97 -3.82
C ARG A 324 0.40 -25.51 -4.25
N LYS A 325 -0.79 -25.14 -4.70
CA LYS A 325 -1.16 -23.79 -5.10
C LYS A 325 -1.04 -22.80 -3.94
N HIS A 326 -1.57 -23.17 -2.78
CA HIS A 326 -1.43 -22.37 -1.57
C HIS A 326 0.04 -22.15 -1.18
N ASN A 327 0.84 -23.23 -1.18
CA ASN A 327 2.27 -23.13 -0.85
C ASN A 327 3.02 -22.20 -1.82
N ASN A 328 2.75 -22.29 -3.11
CA ASN A 328 3.33 -21.40 -4.11
C ASN A 328 2.94 -19.93 -3.86
N PHE A 329 1.67 -19.68 -3.56
CA PHE A 329 1.20 -18.34 -3.18
C PHE A 329 1.93 -17.81 -1.94
N VAL A 330 2.02 -18.61 -0.87
CA VAL A 330 2.74 -18.24 0.35
C VAL A 330 4.19 -17.90 0.05
N GLN A 331 4.89 -18.73 -0.75
CA GLN A 331 6.27 -18.48 -1.14
C GLN A 331 6.43 -17.18 -1.93
N ARG A 332 5.48 -16.83 -2.81
CA ARG A 332 5.47 -15.56 -3.51
C ARG A 332 5.29 -14.38 -2.55
N MET A 333 4.36 -14.48 -1.62
CA MET A 333 4.19 -13.43 -0.59
C MET A 333 5.43 -13.30 0.30
N VAL A 334 6.07 -14.41 0.67
CA VAL A 334 7.32 -14.40 1.45
C VAL A 334 8.45 -13.70 0.67
N SER A 335 8.59 -13.97 -0.62
CA SER A 335 9.58 -13.27 -1.46
C SER A 335 9.33 -11.76 -1.59
N ARG A 336 8.11 -11.30 -1.32
CA ARG A 336 7.70 -9.90 -1.31
C ARG A 336 7.86 -9.22 0.07
N GLY A 337 8.40 -9.94 1.06
CA GLY A 337 8.74 -9.38 2.36
C GLY A 337 7.71 -9.65 3.47
N TYR A 338 6.96 -10.74 3.38
CA TYR A 338 6.06 -11.19 4.45
C TYR A 338 6.61 -12.46 5.12
N THR A 339 6.26 -12.71 6.39
CA THR A 339 6.46 -14.05 6.97
C THR A 339 5.26 -14.94 6.66
N GLU A 340 5.43 -16.27 6.72
CA GLU A 340 4.33 -17.21 6.47
C GLU A 340 3.13 -16.97 7.41
N LYS A 341 3.39 -16.61 8.68
CA LYS A 341 2.35 -16.25 9.63
C LYS A 341 1.62 -14.97 9.24
N GLN A 342 2.39 -13.97 8.79
CA GLN A 342 1.81 -12.72 8.31
C GLN A 342 0.95 -12.95 7.07
N VAL A 343 1.37 -13.79 6.13
CA VAL A 343 0.56 -14.13 4.95
C VAL A 343 -0.80 -14.69 5.38
N ARG A 344 -0.83 -15.64 6.33
CA ARG A 344 -2.09 -16.20 6.82
C ARG A 344 -2.95 -15.14 7.49
N LEU A 345 -2.39 -14.38 8.44
CA LEU A 345 -3.11 -13.33 9.17
C LEU A 345 -3.71 -12.28 8.24
N LEU A 346 -2.90 -11.77 7.30
CA LEU A 346 -3.28 -10.70 6.40
C LEU A 346 -4.32 -11.17 5.37
N SER A 347 -4.19 -12.39 4.88
CA SER A 347 -5.16 -13.01 3.96
C SER A 347 -6.53 -13.19 4.64
N GLU A 348 -6.57 -13.73 5.86
CA GLU A 348 -7.79 -13.89 6.64
C GLU A 348 -8.43 -12.54 6.97
N TRP A 349 -7.62 -11.56 7.36
CA TRP A 349 -8.09 -10.21 7.65
C TRP A 349 -8.68 -9.53 6.40
N TYR A 350 -7.98 -9.62 5.26
CA TYR A 350 -8.43 -9.07 3.99
C TYR A 350 -9.79 -9.65 3.56
N LEU A 351 -9.93 -10.97 3.63
CA LEU A 351 -11.19 -11.65 3.28
C LEU A 351 -12.34 -11.23 4.21
N ARG A 352 -12.05 -11.05 5.51
CA ARG A 352 -13.05 -10.61 6.49
C ARG A 352 -13.53 -9.19 6.21
N VAL A 353 -12.62 -8.27 5.99
CA VAL A 353 -12.95 -6.86 5.74
C VAL A 353 -13.72 -6.72 4.42
N ARG A 354 -13.32 -7.46 3.38
CA ARG A 354 -13.99 -7.42 2.09
C ARG A 354 -15.40 -8.02 2.09
N LYS A 355 -15.67 -8.98 2.97
CA LYS A 355 -17.04 -9.52 3.17
C LYS A 355 -17.96 -8.56 3.93
N ALA A 356 -17.39 -7.63 4.69
CA ALA A 356 -18.13 -6.65 5.48
C ALA A 356 -18.45 -5.35 4.70
N GLN A 357 -17.84 -5.16 3.54
CA GLN A 357 -18.14 -4.08 2.58
C GLN A 357 -19.18 -4.53 1.56
#